data_0fbadaff56a6fdf661200f9b1b1bce28
#
_entry.id   0fbadaff56a6fdf661200f9b1b1bce28
#
_cell.length_a   1.000
_cell.length_b   1.000
_cell.length_c   1.000
_cell.angle_alpha   90.00
_cell.angle_beta   90.00
_cell.angle_gamma   90.00
#
_symmetry.space_group_name_H-M   'P 1'
#
loop_
_entity.id
_entity.type
_entity.pdbx_description
1 polymer ?
#
loop_
_entity_poly.entity_id
_entity_poly.type
_entity_poly.pdbx_seq_one_letter_code
_entity_poly.pdbx_strand_id
1 'polypeptide(L)'
;MKGLLLKDWYMMVKYCKAWVVILAVMIGASACSDNPFLFLMYPVMLAGLTAVTLIAYDERSGWSTLSRAMPYSAAQLVSVKYLVVLLLLAAAAVIAAAAQLLRPYLGAGSADNLPGVLGMLLSAGLFVPAVLLPFVFRFGVEKGRILYMVVFGVSIGCMVFLSVSVEEMPQLTAENAVSALALPVCALLYALSWLLSIRLYRPHV
;
A
#
# COMPACT_ATOMS: atom_id res chain seq x y z
N MET A 1 -17.53 12.96 -7.26
CA MET A 1 -16.32 12.44 -6.62
C MET A 1 -16.32 12.54 -5.10
N LYS A 2 -16.67 13.71 -4.49
CA LYS A 2 -16.67 13.86 -3.02
C LYS A 2 -17.53 12.82 -2.29
N GLY A 3 -18.73 12.50 -2.78
CA GLY A 3 -19.61 11.50 -2.16
C GLY A 3 -19.06 10.07 -2.20
N LEU A 4 -18.37 9.69 -3.30
CA LEU A 4 -17.72 8.38 -3.40
C LEU A 4 -16.55 8.23 -2.43
N LEU A 5 -15.71 9.27 -2.30
CA LEU A 5 -14.63 9.30 -1.32
C LEU A 5 -15.16 9.24 0.11
N LEU A 6 -16.23 9.99 0.40
CA LEU A 6 -16.85 10.00 1.73
C LEU A 6 -17.44 8.63 2.08
N LYS A 7 -18.08 7.95 1.12
CA LYS A 7 -18.58 6.58 1.28
C LYS A 7 -17.43 5.62 1.63
N ASP A 8 -16.35 5.63 0.84
CA ASP A 8 -15.21 4.75 1.05
C ASP A 8 -14.49 5.06 2.38
N TRP A 9 -14.42 6.33 2.78
CA TRP A 9 -13.90 6.75 4.08
C TRP A 9 -14.73 6.17 5.24
N TYR A 10 -16.05 6.29 5.19
CA TYR A 10 -16.94 5.72 6.22
C TYR A 10 -16.84 4.19 6.27
N MET A 11 -16.77 3.53 5.11
CA MET A 11 -16.55 2.08 5.06
C MET A 11 -15.20 1.71 5.68
N MET A 12 -14.14 2.45 5.36
CA MET A 12 -12.81 2.21 5.93
C MET A 12 -12.82 2.37 7.45
N VAL A 13 -13.38 3.45 7.99
CA VAL A 13 -13.46 3.67 9.43
C VAL A 13 -14.29 2.58 10.13
N LYS A 14 -15.34 2.09 9.49
CA LYS A 14 -16.23 1.06 10.08
C LYS A 14 -15.62 -0.34 10.05
N TYR A 15 -15.00 -0.74 8.94
CA TYR A 15 -14.59 -2.12 8.68
C TYR A 15 -13.08 -2.35 8.78
N CYS A 16 -12.28 -1.32 8.63
CA CYS A 16 -10.81 -1.42 8.67
C CYS A 16 -10.21 -0.92 10.01
N LYS A 17 -10.97 -0.96 11.10
CA LYS A 17 -10.47 -0.59 12.45
C LYS A 17 -9.23 -1.42 12.85
N ALA A 18 -9.19 -2.68 12.45
CA ALA A 18 -8.06 -3.55 12.70
C ALA A 18 -6.75 -3.00 12.10
N TRP A 19 -6.82 -2.30 10.96
CA TRP A 19 -5.64 -1.67 10.34
C TRP A 19 -4.98 -0.63 11.26
N VAL A 20 -5.78 0.20 11.93
CA VAL A 20 -5.27 1.22 12.86
C VAL A 20 -4.60 0.57 14.07
N VAL A 21 -5.19 -0.51 14.60
CA VAL A 21 -4.62 -1.25 15.73
C VAL A 21 -3.30 -1.91 15.32
N ILE A 22 -3.26 -2.58 14.17
CA ILE A 22 -2.04 -3.21 13.63
C ILE A 22 -0.95 -2.15 13.44
N LEU A 23 -1.30 -1.00 12.86
CA LEU A 23 -0.39 0.11 12.64
C LEU A 23 0.21 0.60 13.98
N ALA A 24 -0.61 0.80 15.00
CA ALA A 24 -0.16 1.23 16.32
C ALA A 24 0.78 0.19 16.98
N VAL A 25 0.45 -1.09 16.90
CA VAL A 25 1.28 -2.19 17.43
C VAL A 25 2.62 -2.27 16.68
N MET A 26 2.60 -2.16 15.34
CA MET A 26 3.81 -2.24 14.53
C MET A 26 4.75 -1.04 14.76
N ILE A 27 4.19 0.16 14.95
CA ILE A 27 4.99 1.34 15.33
C ILE A 27 5.64 1.15 16.71
N GLY A 28 4.87 0.67 17.69
CA GLY A 28 5.42 0.35 19.00
C GLY A 28 6.54 -0.70 18.92
N ALA A 29 6.36 -1.75 18.15
CA ALA A 29 7.38 -2.78 17.92
C ALA A 29 8.61 -2.23 17.19
N SER A 30 8.44 -1.30 16.23
CA SER A 30 9.55 -0.66 15.53
C SER A 30 10.43 0.19 16.44
N ALA A 31 9.86 0.77 17.50
CA ALA A 31 10.61 1.54 18.47
C ALA A 31 11.49 0.67 19.39
N CYS A 32 11.11 -0.60 19.59
CA CYS A 32 11.85 -1.55 20.45
C CYS A 32 12.78 -2.49 19.65
N SER A 33 12.87 -2.35 18.33
CA SER A 33 13.57 -3.28 17.45
C SER A 33 14.82 -2.65 16.84
N ASP A 34 15.88 -3.43 16.66
CA ASP A 34 17.08 -3.03 15.94
C ASP A 34 16.82 -2.84 14.42
N ASN A 35 15.84 -3.56 13.87
CA ASN A 35 15.44 -3.47 12.48
C ASN A 35 14.02 -2.90 12.33
N PRO A 36 13.84 -1.57 12.38
CA PRO A 36 12.51 -0.93 12.31
C PRO A 36 11.85 -1.06 10.94
N PHE A 37 12.64 -1.26 9.88
CA PHE A 37 12.16 -1.32 8.50
C PHE A 37 11.12 -2.43 8.30
N LEU A 38 11.34 -3.63 8.83
CA LEU A 38 10.41 -4.74 8.71
C LEU A 38 9.04 -4.44 9.34
N PHE A 39 9.06 -3.80 10.51
CA PHE A 39 7.82 -3.46 11.22
C PHE A 39 7.04 -2.33 10.54
N LEU A 40 7.74 -1.40 9.88
CA LEU A 40 7.12 -0.33 9.11
C LEU A 40 6.64 -0.79 7.73
N MET A 41 7.27 -1.81 7.14
CA MET A 41 6.91 -2.38 5.85
C MET A 41 5.51 -3.04 5.88
N TYR A 42 5.18 -3.72 6.97
CA TYR A 42 3.93 -4.47 7.12
C TYR A 42 2.66 -3.60 6.99
N PRO A 43 2.50 -2.47 7.72
CA PRO A 43 1.32 -1.61 7.55
C PRO A 43 1.22 -0.96 6.18
N VAL A 44 2.36 -0.69 5.53
CA VAL A 44 2.38 -0.16 4.16
C VAL A 44 1.84 -1.19 3.16
N MET A 45 2.24 -2.45 3.30
CA MET A 45 1.70 -3.55 2.50
C MET A 45 0.20 -3.75 2.74
N LEU A 46 -0.28 -3.63 3.98
CA LEU A 46 -1.70 -3.72 4.31
C LEU A 46 -2.54 -2.60 3.69
N ALA A 47 -1.97 -1.43 3.40
CA ALA A 47 -2.68 -0.35 2.73
C ALA A 47 -3.20 -0.78 1.34
N GLY A 48 -2.41 -1.55 0.58
CA GLY A 48 -2.83 -2.14 -0.69
C GLY A 48 -4.01 -3.12 -0.51
N LEU A 49 -3.98 -3.93 0.54
CA LEU A 49 -5.04 -4.90 0.84
C LEU A 49 -6.35 -4.23 1.27
N THR A 50 -6.28 -3.05 1.86
CA THR A 50 -7.46 -2.27 2.23
C THR A 50 -8.30 -1.92 1.01
N ALA A 51 -7.69 -1.55 -0.12
CA ALA A 51 -8.40 -1.28 -1.37
C ALA A 51 -9.16 -2.50 -1.87
N VAL A 52 -8.53 -3.69 -1.85
CA VAL A 52 -9.18 -4.96 -2.22
C VAL A 52 -10.36 -5.26 -1.29
N THR A 53 -10.18 -5.00 0.00
CA THR A 53 -11.23 -5.19 0.99
C THR A 53 -12.42 -4.26 0.75
N LEU A 54 -12.18 -2.99 0.41
CA LEU A 54 -13.24 -2.05 0.04
C LEU A 54 -14.00 -2.49 -1.22
N ILE A 55 -13.29 -3.02 -2.23
CA ILE A 55 -13.93 -3.57 -3.43
C ILE A 55 -14.77 -4.81 -3.07
N ALA A 56 -14.27 -5.67 -2.18
CA ALA A 56 -15.01 -6.84 -1.70
C ALA A 56 -16.33 -6.47 -0.99
N TYR A 57 -16.31 -5.41 -0.19
CA TYR A 57 -17.52 -4.91 0.45
C TYR A 57 -18.49 -4.29 -0.57
N ASP A 58 -17.97 -3.59 -1.59
CA ASP A 58 -18.79 -3.06 -2.67
C ASP A 58 -19.47 -4.19 -3.48
N GLU A 59 -18.77 -5.28 -3.76
CA GLU A 59 -19.36 -6.46 -4.43
C GLU A 59 -20.45 -7.10 -3.56
N ARG A 60 -20.17 -7.33 -2.27
CA ARG A 60 -21.12 -7.96 -1.33
C ARG A 60 -22.37 -7.12 -1.06
N SER A 61 -22.24 -5.80 -1.05
CA SER A 61 -23.37 -4.89 -0.79
C SER A 61 -24.24 -4.63 -2.04
N GLY A 62 -23.90 -5.20 -3.19
CA GLY A 62 -24.57 -4.93 -4.44
C GLY A 62 -24.37 -3.50 -4.96
N TRP A 63 -23.34 -2.81 -4.46
CA TRP A 63 -23.01 -1.45 -4.89
C TRP A 63 -22.75 -1.34 -6.39
N SER A 64 -22.20 -2.40 -7.00
CA SER A 64 -21.97 -2.47 -8.44
C SER A 64 -23.25 -2.28 -9.26
N THR A 65 -24.37 -2.84 -8.79
CA THR A 65 -25.70 -2.70 -9.41
C THR A 65 -26.25 -1.29 -9.22
N LEU A 66 -26.15 -0.75 -8.01
CA LEU A 66 -26.62 0.59 -7.69
C LEU A 66 -25.82 1.67 -8.42
N SER A 67 -24.49 1.50 -8.53
CA SER A 67 -23.62 2.46 -9.20
C SER A 67 -23.91 2.62 -10.70
N ARG A 68 -24.49 1.60 -11.34
CA ARG A 68 -24.95 1.68 -12.75
C ARG A 68 -26.18 2.57 -12.93
N ALA A 69 -27.03 2.65 -11.91
CA ALA A 69 -28.20 3.54 -11.90
C ALA A 69 -27.83 5.00 -11.61
N MET A 70 -26.60 5.25 -11.17
CA MET A 70 -26.11 6.59 -10.83
C MET A 70 -25.27 7.17 -12.00
N PRO A 71 -25.21 8.50 -12.15
CA PRO A 71 -24.45 9.16 -13.22
C PRO A 71 -22.93 9.18 -12.92
N TYR A 72 -22.36 8.05 -12.52
CA TYR A 72 -20.93 7.90 -12.28
C TYR A 72 -20.25 7.23 -13.46
N SER A 73 -19.11 7.80 -13.91
CA SER A 73 -18.29 7.16 -14.94
C SER A 73 -17.41 6.07 -14.32
N ALA A 74 -17.08 5.05 -15.14
CA ALA A 74 -16.14 3.99 -14.74
C ALA A 74 -14.80 4.56 -14.24
N ALA A 75 -14.33 5.63 -14.89
CA ALA A 75 -13.11 6.31 -14.48
C ALA A 75 -13.21 6.89 -13.06
N GLN A 76 -14.37 7.45 -12.68
CA GLN A 76 -14.59 7.99 -11.34
C GLN A 76 -14.60 6.89 -10.27
N LEU A 77 -15.23 5.76 -10.55
CA LEU A 77 -15.31 4.62 -9.63
C LEU A 77 -13.94 4.00 -9.37
N VAL A 78 -13.14 3.82 -10.42
CA VAL A 78 -11.77 3.30 -10.32
C VAL A 78 -10.86 4.32 -9.63
N SER A 79 -10.91 5.59 -10.02
CA SER A 79 -10.03 6.65 -9.48
C SER A 79 -10.18 6.83 -7.97
N VAL A 80 -11.38 6.67 -7.43
CA VAL A 80 -11.60 6.78 -5.98
C VAL A 80 -10.83 5.69 -5.22
N LYS A 81 -10.78 4.45 -5.72
CA LYS A 81 -10.02 3.37 -5.08
C LYS A 81 -8.51 3.64 -5.08
N TYR A 82 -7.98 4.12 -6.20
CA TYR A 82 -6.58 4.55 -6.29
C TYR A 82 -6.27 5.71 -5.34
N LEU A 83 -7.15 6.71 -5.27
CA LEU A 83 -7.00 7.85 -4.35
C LEU A 83 -7.00 7.42 -2.87
N VAL A 84 -7.87 6.50 -2.48
CA VAL A 84 -7.92 5.97 -1.11
C VAL A 84 -6.60 5.28 -0.75
N VAL A 85 -6.03 4.49 -1.67
CA VAL A 85 -4.71 3.87 -1.44
C VAL A 85 -3.63 4.92 -1.25
N LEU A 86 -3.58 5.96 -2.11
CA LEU A 86 -2.60 7.04 -1.97
C LEU A 86 -2.73 7.78 -0.64
N LEU A 87 -3.96 8.05 -0.19
CA LEU A 87 -4.21 8.68 1.12
C LEU A 87 -3.72 7.81 2.28
N LEU A 88 -3.96 6.49 2.20
CA LEU A 88 -3.49 5.54 3.22
C LEU A 88 -1.97 5.43 3.23
N LEU A 89 -1.34 5.39 2.05
CA LEU A 89 0.13 5.37 1.93
C LEU A 89 0.75 6.67 2.45
N ALA A 90 0.16 7.82 2.15
CA ALA A 90 0.61 9.10 2.68
C ALA A 90 0.50 9.15 4.20
N ALA A 91 -0.62 8.69 4.77
CA ALA A 91 -0.80 8.59 6.20
C ALA A 91 0.23 7.63 6.84
N ALA A 92 0.45 6.45 6.26
CA ALA A 92 1.43 5.49 6.72
C ALA A 92 2.87 6.05 6.66
N ALA A 93 3.21 6.79 5.60
CA ALA A 93 4.51 7.44 5.45
C ALA A 93 4.74 8.53 6.51
N VAL A 94 3.73 9.36 6.78
CA VAL A 94 3.80 10.39 7.84
C VAL A 94 4.02 9.74 9.20
N ILE A 95 3.29 8.67 9.50
CA ILE A 95 3.42 7.95 10.77
C ILE A 95 4.78 7.26 10.87
N ALA A 96 5.27 6.65 9.79
CA ALA A 96 6.59 6.03 9.73
C ALA A 96 7.70 7.08 9.95
N ALA A 97 7.58 8.25 9.31
CA ALA A 97 8.51 9.36 9.51
C ALA A 97 8.52 9.85 10.97
N ALA A 98 7.33 10.03 11.56
CA ALA A 98 7.21 10.42 12.95
C ALA A 98 7.82 9.38 13.90
N ALA A 99 7.60 8.07 13.65
CA ALA A 99 8.18 6.99 14.44
C ALA A 99 9.72 7.00 14.36
N GLN A 100 10.29 7.21 13.18
CA GLN A 100 11.74 7.30 12.98
C GLN A 100 12.36 8.52 13.69
N LEU A 101 11.68 9.67 13.65
CA LEU A 101 12.15 10.89 14.33
C LEU A 101 12.07 10.79 15.87
N LEU A 102 11.16 9.96 16.39
CA LEU A 102 11.02 9.74 17.84
C LEU A 102 12.03 8.72 18.40
N ARG A 103 12.62 7.86 17.59
CA ARG A 103 13.57 6.81 18.04
C ARG A 103 14.74 7.33 18.88
N PRO A 104 15.45 8.42 18.50
CA PRO A 104 16.56 8.94 19.32
C PRO A 104 16.11 9.35 20.73
N TYR A 105 14.89 9.86 20.87
CA TYR A 105 14.32 10.28 22.16
C TYR A 105 13.92 9.08 23.04
N LEU A 106 13.65 7.93 22.44
CA LEU A 106 13.31 6.69 23.13
C LEU A 106 14.53 5.81 23.43
N GLY A 107 15.75 6.27 23.09
CA GLY A 107 16.99 5.51 23.31
C GLY A 107 17.18 4.30 22.38
N ALA A 108 16.41 4.24 21.27
CA ALA A 108 16.40 3.09 20.36
C ALA A 108 17.33 3.28 19.13
N GLY A 109 18.44 4.01 19.29
CA GLY A 109 19.43 4.27 18.24
C GLY A 109 19.21 5.56 17.44
N SER A 110 20.10 5.84 16.48
CA SER A 110 20.04 7.03 15.63
C SER A 110 18.93 6.89 14.55
N ALA A 111 18.39 8.03 14.12
CA ALA A 111 17.48 8.07 12.97
C ALA A 111 18.31 7.94 11.68
N ASP A 112 18.72 6.71 11.36
CA ASP A 112 19.57 6.45 10.21
C ASP A 112 18.76 6.58 8.92
N ASN A 113 19.30 7.34 7.96
CA ASN A 113 18.88 7.42 6.56
C ASN A 113 17.33 7.50 6.31
N LEU A 114 16.68 8.44 7.01
CA LEU A 114 15.22 8.67 6.89
C LEU A 114 14.73 8.72 5.42
N PRO A 115 15.38 9.43 4.46
CA PRO A 115 14.92 9.47 3.09
C PRO A 115 15.02 8.12 2.37
N GLY A 116 16.05 7.32 2.64
CA GLY A 116 16.18 5.97 2.08
C GLY A 116 15.10 5.03 2.54
N VAL A 117 14.84 4.98 3.85
CA VAL A 117 13.77 4.16 4.45
C VAL A 117 12.39 4.57 3.92
N LEU A 118 12.08 5.86 3.88
CA LEU A 118 10.80 6.34 3.35
C LEU A 118 10.67 6.07 1.85
N GLY A 119 11.74 6.23 1.08
CA GLY A 119 11.75 5.92 -0.35
C GLY A 119 11.47 4.45 -0.63
N MET A 120 12.08 3.55 0.11
CA MET A 120 11.81 2.10 0.01
C MET A 120 10.39 1.75 0.44
N LEU A 121 9.91 2.29 1.56
CA LEU A 121 8.54 2.06 2.04
C LEU A 121 7.50 2.53 1.03
N LEU A 122 7.65 3.72 0.48
CA LEU A 122 6.73 4.27 -0.52
C LEU A 122 6.79 3.49 -1.83
N SER A 123 7.96 3.09 -2.30
CA SER A 123 8.10 2.30 -3.53
C SER A 123 7.40 0.95 -3.41
N ALA A 124 7.62 0.24 -2.29
CA ALA A 124 6.94 -1.02 -2.03
C ALA A 124 5.42 -0.84 -1.86
N GLY A 125 5.00 0.22 -1.17
CA GLY A 125 3.59 0.55 -0.97
C GLY A 125 2.85 0.91 -2.26
N LEU A 126 3.52 1.49 -3.24
CA LEU A 126 2.95 1.76 -4.57
C LEU A 126 2.96 0.53 -5.48
N PHE A 127 3.98 -0.31 -5.38
CA PHE A 127 4.13 -1.49 -6.23
C PHE A 127 2.99 -2.50 -6.03
N VAL A 128 2.67 -2.83 -4.78
CA VAL A 128 1.63 -3.83 -4.47
C VAL A 128 0.27 -3.46 -5.06
N PRO A 129 -0.31 -2.29 -4.81
CA PRO A 129 -1.60 -1.92 -5.39
C PRO A 129 -1.51 -1.69 -6.91
N ALA A 130 -0.36 -1.30 -7.46
CA ALA A 130 -0.16 -1.17 -8.90
C ALA A 130 -0.37 -2.50 -9.63
N VAL A 131 0.07 -3.61 -9.07
CA VAL A 131 -0.14 -4.95 -9.63
C VAL A 131 -1.54 -5.47 -9.31
N LEU A 132 -1.99 -5.26 -8.09
CA LEU A 132 -3.19 -5.89 -7.55
C LEU A 132 -4.49 -5.31 -8.11
N LEU A 133 -4.60 -3.98 -8.16
CA LEU A 133 -5.85 -3.31 -8.54
C LEU A 133 -6.34 -3.65 -9.95
N PRO A 134 -5.51 -3.58 -11.02
CA PRO A 134 -5.99 -3.93 -12.35
C PRO A 134 -6.45 -5.38 -12.45
N PHE A 135 -5.79 -6.28 -11.69
CA PHE A 135 -6.17 -7.69 -11.65
C PHE A 135 -7.53 -7.88 -10.95
N VAL A 136 -7.73 -7.23 -9.80
CA VAL A 136 -9.00 -7.28 -9.05
C VAL A 136 -10.15 -6.72 -9.88
N PHE A 137 -9.95 -5.60 -10.57
CA PHE A 137 -10.98 -5.01 -11.44
C PHE A 137 -11.34 -5.89 -12.64
N ARG A 138 -10.45 -6.76 -13.08
CA ARG A 138 -10.71 -7.67 -14.22
C ARG A 138 -11.28 -9.02 -13.78
N PHE A 139 -10.76 -9.62 -12.74
CA PHE A 139 -11.02 -11.01 -12.34
C PHE A 139 -11.84 -11.17 -11.07
N GLY A 140 -12.15 -10.05 -10.39
CA GLY A 140 -12.90 -10.05 -9.13
C GLY A 140 -12.02 -10.25 -7.90
N VAL A 141 -12.62 -10.07 -6.74
CA VAL A 141 -11.92 -10.02 -5.45
C VAL A 141 -11.37 -11.38 -5.01
N GLU A 142 -12.07 -12.49 -5.28
CA GLU A 142 -11.62 -13.82 -4.85
C GLU A 142 -10.26 -14.19 -5.44
N LYS A 143 -10.10 -14.00 -6.77
CA LYS A 143 -8.83 -14.22 -7.45
C LYS A 143 -7.78 -13.17 -7.08
N GLY A 144 -8.22 -11.95 -6.77
CA GLY A 144 -7.37 -10.88 -6.29
C GLY A 144 -6.69 -11.20 -4.95
N ARG A 145 -7.38 -11.88 -4.03
CA ARG A 145 -6.80 -12.32 -2.75
C ARG A 145 -5.69 -13.35 -2.93
N ILE A 146 -5.87 -14.29 -3.84
CA ILE A 146 -4.84 -15.29 -4.17
C ILE A 146 -3.61 -14.60 -4.73
N LEU A 147 -3.81 -13.69 -5.69
CA LEU A 147 -2.70 -12.91 -6.25
C LEU A 147 -1.98 -12.10 -5.18
N TYR A 148 -2.72 -11.48 -4.25
CA TYR A 148 -2.10 -10.75 -3.14
C TYR A 148 -1.19 -11.65 -2.30
N MET A 149 -1.62 -12.85 -1.94
CA MET A 149 -0.82 -13.81 -1.19
C MET A 149 0.47 -14.17 -1.94
N VAL A 150 0.37 -14.38 -3.25
CA VAL A 150 1.53 -14.68 -4.10
C VAL A 150 2.48 -13.49 -4.18
N VAL A 151 1.98 -12.29 -4.48
CA VAL A 151 2.79 -11.07 -4.58
C VAL A 151 3.46 -10.76 -3.24
N PHE A 152 2.74 -10.90 -2.13
CA PHE A 152 3.26 -10.68 -0.79
C PHE A 152 4.35 -11.71 -0.44
N GLY A 153 4.11 -13.00 -0.71
CA GLY A 153 5.09 -14.06 -0.49
C GLY A 153 6.36 -13.87 -1.32
N VAL A 154 6.21 -13.52 -2.60
CA VAL A 154 7.36 -13.22 -3.48
C VAL A 154 8.11 -11.98 -2.99
N SER A 155 7.42 -10.94 -2.55
CA SER A 155 8.06 -9.72 -2.02
C SER A 155 8.91 -10.01 -0.79
N ILE A 156 8.39 -10.80 0.15
CA ILE A 156 9.15 -11.24 1.33
C ILE A 156 10.32 -12.13 0.92
N GLY A 157 10.10 -13.10 0.03
CA GLY A 157 11.15 -14.00 -0.47
C GLY A 157 12.29 -13.24 -1.15
N CYS A 158 11.97 -12.27 -2.02
CA CYS A 158 12.96 -11.39 -2.64
C CYS A 158 13.72 -10.56 -1.60
N MET A 159 13.03 -10.04 -0.59
CA MET A 159 13.64 -9.23 0.45
C MET A 159 14.64 -10.06 1.29
N VAL A 160 14.25 -11.27 1.70
CA VAL A 160 15.13 -12.19 2.43
C VAL A 160 16.32 -12.61 1.56
N PHE A 161 16.08 -12.95 0.28
CA PHE A 161 17.16 -13.31 -0.65
C PHE A 161 18.15 -12.16 -0.84
N LEU A 162 17.67 -10.94 -1.03
CA LEU A 162 18.53 -9.76 -1.18
C LEU A 162 19.31 -9.47 0.10
N SER A 163 18.70 -9.58 1.29
CA SER A 163 19.39 -9.36 2.55
C SER A 163 20.57 -10.33 2.77
N VAL A 164 20.40 -11.60 2.36
CA VAL A 164 21.47 -12.61 2.43
C VAL A 164 22.55 -12.38 1.37
N SER A 165 22.17 -11.90 0.18
CA SER A 165 23.12 -11.72 -0.94
C SER A 165 23.92 -10.42 -0.88
N VAL A 166 23.48 -9.42 -0.11
CA VAL A 166 24.04 -8.04 -0.06
C VAL A 166 24.98 -7.83 1.13
N GLU A 167 25.28 -8.85 1.94
CA GLU A 167 26.26 -8.73 3.04
C GLU A 167 27.66 -8.28 2.57
N GLU A 168 27.94 -8.30 1.27
CA GLU A 168 29.25 -7.95 0.69
C GLU A 168 29.31 -6.55 0.04
N MET A 169 28.23 -5.76 0.01
CA MET A 169 28.25 -4.43 -0.64
C MET A 169 28.24 -3.26 0.34
N PRO A 170 28.95 -2.13 0.05
CA PRO A 170 28.90 -0.93 0.88
C PRO A 170 27.49 -0.34 0.90
N GLN A 171 26.79 -0.52 2.00
CA GLN A 171 25.35 -0.36 2.17
C GLN A 171 24.83 1.08 2.01
N LEU A 172 25.57 2.10 2.39
CA LEU A 172 25.07 3.46 2.53
C LEU A 172 24.83 4.23 1.21
N THR A 173 25.59 3.93 0.16
CA THR A 173 25.45 4.61 -1.14
C THR A 173 24.48 3.88 -2.07
N ALA A 174 24.35 2.57 -1.94
CA ALA A 174 23.46 1.76 -2.77
C ALA A 174 21.97 1.95 -2.37
N GLU A 175 21.65 2.06 -1.08
CA GLU A 175 20.27 2.23 -0.60
C GLU A 175 19.64 3.54 -1.10
N ASN A 176 20.38 4.64 -1.05
CA ASN A 176 19.88 5.94 -1.53
C ASN A 176 19.71 5.97 -3.04
N ALA A 177 20.62 5.36 -3.79
CA ALA A 177 20.52 5.28 -5.25
C ALA A 177 19.37 4.36 -5.70
N VAL A 178 19.21 3.21 -5.04
CA VAL A 178 18.12 2.28 -5.32
C VAL A 178 16.76 2.89 -4.97
N SER A 179 16.62 3.53 -3.81
CA SER A 179 15.36 4.18 -3.42
C SER A 179 15.02 5.38 -4.32
N ALA A 180 16.01 6.17 -4.74
CA ALA A 180 15.83 7.30 -5.64
C ALA A 180 15.36 6.88 -7.05
N LEU A 181 15.78 5.71 -7.54
CA LEU A 181 15.33 5.16 -8.82
C LEU A 181 14.03 4.35 -8.69
N ALA A 182 13.86 3.60 -7.61
CA ALA A 182 12.69 2.75 -7.41
C ALA A 182 11.39 3.56 -7.25
N LEU A 183 11.43 4.68 -6.55
CA LEU A 183 10.25 5.50 -6.29
C LEU A 183 9.61 6.06 -7.57
N PRO A 184 10.33 6.73 -8.50
CA PRO A 184 9.73 7.22 -9.74
C PRO A 184 9.26 6.08 -10.66
N VAL A 185 9.97 4.95 -10.70
CA VAL A 185 9.56 3.78 -11.47
C VAL A 185 8.25 3.21 -10.92
N CYS A 186 8.13 3.03 -9.61
CA CYS A 186 6.89 2.55 -8.97
C CYS A 186 5.73 3.55 -9.13
N ALA A 187 6.00 4.86 -9.07
CA ALA A 187 5.00 5.89 -9.33
C ALA A 187 4.48 5.85 -10.78
N LEU A 188 5.37 5.66 -11.76
CA LEU A 188 4.99 5.46 -13.16
C LEU A 188 4.18 4.18 -13.36
N LEU A 189 4.61 3.07 -12.77
CA LEU A 189 3.86 1.81 -12.79
C LEU A 189 2.46 1.98 -12.18
N TYR A 190 2.35 2.71 -11.08
CA TYR A 190 1.08 2.99 -10.44
C TYR A 190 0.15 3.84 -11.33
N ALA A 191 0.69 4.86 -12.00
CA ALA A 191 -0.07 5.69 -12.94
C ALA A 191 -0.52 4.88 -14.18
N LEU A 192 0.36 4.04 -14.74
CA LEU A 192 0.02 3.15 -15.85
C LEU A 192 -1.04 2.11 -15.43
N SER A 193 -0.90 1.55 -14.24
CA SER A 193 -1.88 0.64 -13.65
C SER A 193 -3.25 1.30 -13.50
N TRP A 194 -3.29 2.57 -13.09
CA TRP A 194 -4.54 3.33 -12.99
C TRP A 194 -5.23 3.46 -14.35
N LEU A 195 -4.48 3.86 -15.38
CA LEU A 195 -5.02 3.95 -16.75
C LEU A 195 -5.50 2.59 -17.27
N LEU A 196 -4.72 1.53 -16.99
CA LEU A 196 -5.07 0.18 -17.38
C LEU A 196 -6.35 -0.29 -16.67
N SER A 197 -6.49 -0.02 -15.38
CA SER A 197 -7.69 -0.37 -14.61
C SER A 197 -8.95 0.31 -15.11
N ILE A 198 -8.87 1.57 -15.55
CA ILE A 198 -10.01 2.26 -16.17
C ILE A 198 -10.45 1.55 -17.44
N ARG A 199 -9.51 1.06 -18.25
CA ARG A 199 -9.84 0.32 -19.49
C ARG A 199 -10.34 -1.11 -19.23
N LEU A 200 -9.84 -1.74 -18.18
CA LEU A 200 -10.18 -3.13 -17.82
C LEU A 200 -11.44 -3.24 -16.96
N TYR A 201 -11.90 -2.12 -16.40
CA TYR A 201 -13.07 -2.13 -15.52
C TYR A 201 -14.29 -2.71 -16.26
N ARG A 202 -14.66 -3.92 -15.85
CA ARG A 202 -15.92 -4.58 -16.23
C ARG A 202 -16.75 -4.71 -14.97
N PRO A 203 -17.93 -4.11 -14.91
CA PRO A 203 -18.82 -4.35 -13.78
C PRO A 203 -19.20 -5.82 -13.77
N HIS A 204 -18.69 -6.56 -12.79
CA HIS A 204 -19.08 -7.95 -12.58
C HIS A 204 -20.54 -7.98 -12.10
N VAL A 205 -21.37 -8.78 -12.79
CA VAL A 205 -22.77 -9.03 -12.45
C VAL A 205 -22.82 -10.09 -11.38
#